data_4619af511510a72f8d3e9e6fa6887142
#
_entry.id   4619af511510a72f8d3e9e6fa6887142
#
_cell.length_a   1.000
_cell.length_b   1.000
_cell.length_c   1.000
_cell.angle_alpha   90.00
_cell.angle_beta   90.00
_cell.angle_gamma   90.00
#
_symmetry.space_group_name_H-M   'P 1'
#
loop_
_entity.id
_entity.type
_entity.pdbx_description
1 polymer ?
#
loop_
_entity_poly.entity_id
_entity_poly.type
_entity_poly.pdbx_seq_one_letter_code
_entity_poly.pdbx_strand_id
1 'polypeptide(L)'
;FTTDELGNVYTLQGDVLAVFDATGRLIARNSLKTFGRITTMDAFYSLKPMVFSSEQAQLAVLDNTLSIQTVLNLPRSGFPQVSLACASVQNAFWFFDDREMSLMRVDAQLRVIANTGRLDQLLGMVVKPLAMHEHDNWLYVNVPTEGLLVFDLFGTYDRTIPIVGASSFEVRGQFIHFLKDGEPYYYDRRNFTTNKVEVSVAN
;
A
#
# COMPACT_ATOMS: atom_id res chain seq x y z
N PHE A 1 -8.95 -5.82 3.90
CA PHE A 1 -9.15 -4.64 4.76
C PHE A 1 -7.84 -3.89 4.96
N THR A 2 -7.92 -2.62 5.34
CA THR A 2 -6.80 -1.79 5.81
C THR A 2 -7.27 -0.93 6.98
N THR A 3 -6.35 -0.27 7.67
CA THR A 3 -6.65 0.60 8.80
C THR A 3 -5.98 1.97 8.60
N ASP A 4 -6.54 3.01 9.24
CA ASP A 4 -5.94 4.34 9.26
C ASP A 4 -5.17 4.61 10.57
N GLU A 5 -4.55 5.79 10.66
CA GLU A 5 -3.83 6.25 11.84
C GLU A 5 -4.70 6.43 13.08
N LEU A 6 -6.02 6.52 12.92
CA LEU A 6 -7.00 6.64 14.00
C LEU A 6 -7.52 5.29 14.50
N GLY A 7 -7.13 4.19 13.83
CA GLY A 7 -7.58 2.84 14.14
C GLY A 7 -8.96 2.49 13.55
N ASN A 8 -9.48 3.29 12.61
CA ASN A 8 -10.66 2.91 11.86
C ASN A 8 -10.31 1.77 10.89
N VAL A 9 -11.28 0.88 10.65
CA VAL A 9 -11.13 -0.28 9.77
C VAL A 9 -11.90 -0.04 8.48
N TYR A 10 -11.19 -0.09 7.37
CA TYR A 10 -11.75 0.02 6.03
C TYR A 10 -11.87 -1.36 5.41
N THR A 11 -13.05 -1.67 4.89
CA THR A 11 -13.32 -2.95 4.22
C THR A 11 -13.73 -2.72 2.78
N LEU A 12 -13.34 -3.64 1.92
CA LEU A 12 -13.76 -3.69 0.52
C LEU A 12 -14.42 -5.05 0.25
N GLN A 13 -15.66 -5.02 -0.21
CA GLN A 13 -16.39 -6.21 -0.66
C GLN A 13 -16.96 -5.96 -2.05
N GLY A 14 -16.32 -6.53 -3.06
CA GLY A 14 -16.63 -6.19 -4.46
C GLY A 14 -16.30 -4.72 -4.75
N ASP A 15 -17.31 -3.92 -5.06
CA ASP A 15 -17.23 -2.48 -5.29
C ASP A 15 -17.67 -1.64 -4.09
N VAL A 16 -18.06 -2.28 -2.98
CA VAL A 16 -18.57 -1.62 -1.77
C VAL A 16 -17.46 -1.40 -0.78
N LEU A 17 -17.20 -0.14 -0.47
CA LEU A 17 -16.33 0.31 0.62
C LEU A 17 -17.16 0.59 1.86
N ALA A 18 -16.62 0.23 3.02
CA ALA A 18 -17.17 0.64 4.30
C ALA A 18 -16.05 0.95 5.29
N VAL A 19 -16.27 1.93 6.15
CA VAL A 19 -15.37 2.29 7.25
C VAL A 19 -16.09 2.17 8.58
N PHE A 20 -15.41 1.54 9.53
CA PHE A 20 -15.89 1.28 10.89
C PHE A 20 -14.90 1.92 11.87
N ASP A 21 -15.41 2.47 12.97
CA ASP A 21 -14.57 2.93 14.08
C ASP A 21 -13.99 1.74 14.89
N ALA A 22 -13.09 2.06 15.82
CA ALA A 22 -12.45 1.05 16.68
C ALA A 22 -13.43 0.24 17.55
N THR A 23 -14.70 0.69 17.69
CA THR A 23 -15.74 -0.04 18.38
C THR A 23 -16.57 -0.94 17.47
N GLY A 24 -16.29 -0.93 16.15
CA GLY A 24 -17.02 -1.69 15.14
C GLY A 24 -18.29 -0.99 14.62
N ARG A 25 -18.51 0.28 14.97
CA ARG A 25 -19.66 1.06 14.48
C ARG A 25 -19.38 1.56 13.07
N LEU A 26 -20.32 1.37 12.16
CA LEU A 26 -20.24 1.88 10.79
C LEU A 26 -20.21 3.43 10.79
N ILE A 27 -19.16 4.01 10.19
CA ILE A 27 -19.01 5.46 10.01
C ILE A 27 -19.58 5.86 8.64
N ALA A 28 -19.12 5.19 7.58
CA ALA A 28 -19.53 5.48 6.20
C ALA A 28 -19.53 4.22 5.33
N ARG A 29 -20.34 4.25 4.27
CA ARG A 29 -20.40 3.19 3.25
C ARG A 29 -20.68 3.81 1.90
N ASN A 30 -19.95 3.38 0.87
CA ASN A 30 -20.16 3.82 -0.50
C ASN A 30 -19.90 2.67 -1.49
N SER A 31 -20.51 2.75 -2.68
CA SER A 31 -20.27 1.81 -3.77
C SER A 31 -19.61 2.54 -4.94
N LEU A 32 -18.46 2.04 -5.35
CA LEU A 32 -17.65 2.62 -6.45
C LEU A 32 -17.82 1.82 -7.75
N LYS A 33 -19.06 1.42 -8.11
CA LYS A 33 -19.37 0.59 -9.29
C LYS A 33 -18.75 1.10 -10.59
N THR A 34 -18.70 2.42 -10.77
CA THR A 34 -18.18 3.05 -11.99
C THR A 34 -16.67 3.18 -12.03
N PHE A 35 -15.98 2.93 -10.90
CA PHE A 35 -14.53 3.04 -10.80
C PHE A 35 -13.80 1.81 -11.37
N GLY A 36 -14.48 0.66 -11.46
CA GLY A 36 -13.90 -0.61 -11.85
C GLY A 36 -13.41 -1.44 -10.66
N ARG A 37 -12.70 -2.54 -10.95
CA ARG A 37 -12.21 -3.43 -9.91
C ARG A 37 -11.09 -2.76 -9.10
N ILE A 38 -11.34 -2.55 -7.82
CA ILE A 38 -10.35 -2.03 -6.88
C ILE A 38 -9.36 -3.15 -6.54
N THR A 39 -8.08 -2.92 -6.79
CA THR A 39 -6.98 -3.85 -6.48
C THR A 39 -6.22 -3.45 -5.24
N THR A 40 -6.16 -2.15 -4.93
CA THR A 40 -5.49 -1.61 -3.75
C THR A 40 -6.36 -0.56 -3.09
N MET A 41 -6.41 -0.59 -1.76
CA MET A 41 -6.96 0.46 -0.92
C MET A 41 -5.90 0.84 0.10
N ASP A 42 -5.59 2.14 0.16
CA ASP A 42 -4.70 2.72 1.15
C ASP A 42 -5.47 3.80 1.90
N ALA A 43 -5.64 3.60 3.19
CA ALA A 43 -6.40 4.48 4.08
C ALA A 43 -5.54 5.03 5.22
N PHE A 44 -4.19 4.92 5.12
CA PHE A 44 -3.32 5.39 6.20
C PHE A 44 -3.63 6.84 6.58
N TYR A 45 -3.86 7.71 5.59
CA TYR A 45 -4.34 9.07 5.84
C TYR A 45 -5.87 9.10 5.87
N SER A 46 -6.47 9.07 7.06
CA SER A 46 -7.92 8.97 7.30
C SER A 46 -8.77 10.01 6.57
N LEU A 47 -8.23 11.21 6.33
CA LEU A 47 -8.93 12.28 5.61
C LEU A 47 -8.89 12.16 4.08
N LYS A 48 -8.02 11.29 3.54
CA LYS A 48 -7.81 11.10 2.11
C LYS A 48 -7.50 9.65 1.76
N PRO A 49 -8.43 8.73 2.02
CA PRO A 49 -8.26 7.35 1.57
C PRO A 49 -8.10 7.31 0.05
N MET A 50 -7.31 6.36 -0.41
CA MET A 50 -7.02 6.16 -1.82
C MET A 50 -7.46 4.76 -2.25
N VAL A 51 -8.03 4.66 -3.44
CA VAL A 51 -8.27 3.37 -4.11
C VAL A 51 -7.60 3.35 -5.48
N PHE A 52 -7.11 2.20 -5.87
CA PHE A 52 -6.45 1.99 -7.15
C PHE A 52 -7.02 0.78 -7.87
N SER A 53 -7.25 0.91 -9.18
CA SER A 53 -7.60 -0.16 -10.10
C SER A 53 -6.45 -0.38 -11.08
N SER A 54 -5.72 -1.50 -10.94
CA SER A 54 -4.62 -1.82 -11.86
C SER A 54 -5.12 -2.15 -13.27
N GLU A 55 -6.32 -2.76 -13.39
CA GLU A 55 -6.91 -3.10 -14.70
C GLU A 55 -7.23 -1.87 -15.54
N GLN A 56 -7.66 -0.78 -14.90
CA GLN A 56 -7.99 0.48 -15.59
C GLN A 56 -6.87 1.51 -15.48
N ALA A 57 -5.81 1.20 -14.72
CA ALA A 57 -4.74 2.11 -14.35
C ALA A 57 -5.31 3.47 -13.87
N GLN A 58 -6.28 3.41 -12.96
CA GLN A 58 -6.93 4.58 -12.37
C GLN A 58 -6.73 4.60 -10.86
N LEU A 59 -6.50 5.79 -10.34
CA LEU A 59 -6.42 6.07 -8.91
C LEU A 59 -7.50 7.06 -8.54
N ALA A 60 -8.24 6.82 -7.46
CA ALA A 60 -9.16 7.78 -6.89
C ALA A 60 -8.78 8.15 -5.47
N VAL A 61 -8.87 9.44 -5.16
CA VAL A 61 -8.79 9.97 -3.81
C VAL A 61 -10.20 10.18 -3.31
N LEU A 62 -10.47 9.68 -2.11
CA LEU A 62 -11.78 9.76 -1.46
C LEU A 62 -11.75 10.76 -0.31
N ASP A 63 -12.90 11.19 0.14
CA ASP A 63 -13.05 11.89 1.41
C ASP A 63 -13.38 10.90 2.57
N ASN A 64 -13.55 11.45 3.77
CA ASN A 64 -13.90 10.67 4.96
C ASN A 64 -15.30 10.03 4.90
N THR A 65 -16.13 10.38 3.92
CA THR A 65 -17.43 9.73 3.64
C THR A 65 -17.32 8.67 2.55
N LEU A 66 -16.10 8.38 2.07
CA LEU A 66 -15.78 7.48 0.95
C LEU A 66 -16.32 7.96 -0.40
N SER A 67 -16.61 9.26 -0.53
CA SER A 67 -17.01 9.86 -1.80
C SER A 67 -15.79 10.24 -2.63
N ILE A 68 -15.84 9.97 -3.94
CA ILE A 68 -14.73 10.29 -4.85
C ILE A 68 -14.57 11.81 -4.96
N GLN A 69 -13.39 12.31 -4.61
CA GLN A 69 -12.99 13.71 -4.76
C GLN A 69 -12.25 13.94 -6.08
N THR A 70 -11.38 13.01 -6.44
CA THR A 70 -10.54 13.12 -7.65
C THR A 70 -10.32 11.74 -8.23
N VAL A 71 -10.36 11.65 -9.57
CA VAL A 71 -9.94 10.46 -10.31
C VAL A 71 -8.76 10.83 -11.21
N LEU A 72 -7.68 10.08 -11.09
CA LEU A 72 -6.48 10.21 -11.89
C LEU A 72 -6.42 9.05 -12.89
N ASN A 73 -6.42 9.37 -14.18
CA ASN A 73 -6.23 8.38 -15.24
C ASN A 73 -4.73 8.32 -15.58
N LEU A 74 -4.05 7.30 -15.11
CA LEU A 74 -2.59 7.20 -15.18
C LEU A 74 -2.06 7.09 -16.62
N PRO A 75 -2.66 6.30 -17.54
CA PRO A 75 -2.24 6.26 -18.94
C PRO A 75 -2.25 7.62 -19.63
N ARG A 76 -3.31 8.43 -19.40
CA ARG A 76 -3.40 9.78 -19.98
C ARG A 76 -2.37 10.75 -19.40
N SER A 77 -1.85 10.43 -18.23
CA SER A 77 -0.85 11.23 -17.53
C SER A 77 0.59 10.73 -17.74
N GLY A 78 0.81 9.79 -18.66
CA GLY A 78 2.14 9.28 -19.01
C GLY A 78 2.58 8.02 -18.24
N PHE A 79 1.70 7.40 -17.47
CA PHE A 79 1.98 6.21 -16.65
C PHE A 79 1.10 5.01 -17.10
N PRO A 80 1.36 4.40 -18.26
CA PRO A 80 0.45 3.39 -18.82
C PRO A 80 0.54 2.01 -18.18
N GLN A 81 1.59 1.70 -17.43
CA GLN A 81 1.87 0.35 -16.93
C GLN A 81 2.08 0.28 -15.41
N VAL A 82 1.35 1.10 -14.67
CA VAL A 82 1.36 1.05 -13.21
C VAL A 82 0.54 -0.15 -12.73
N SER A 83 1.18 -1.06 -11.99
CA SER A 83 0.53 -2.22 -11.38
C SER A 83 0.24 -2.06 -9.90
N LEU A 84 1.01 -1.23 -9.19
CA LEU A 84 0.79 -0.92 -7.78
C LEU A 84 0.84 0.59 -7.54
N ALA A 85 0.01 1.05 -6.60
CA ALA A 85 0.00 2.42 -6.13
C ALA A 85 -0.25 2.46 -4.62
N CYS A 86 0.38 3.39 -3.90
CA CYS A 86 0.04 3.73 -2.53
C CYS A 86 0.15 5.24 -2.29
N ALA A 87 -0.47 5.71 -1.21
CA ALA A 87 -0.37 7.09 -0.77
C ALA A 87 1.04 7.41 -0.26
N SER A 88 1.43 8.67 -0.37
CA SER A 88 2.68 9.21 0.16
C SER A 88 2.43 10.53 0.87
N VAL A 89 3.33 10.91 1.77
CA VAL A 89 3.28 12.21 2.45
C VAL A 89 3.20 13.37 1.45
N GLN A 90 2.72 14.53 1.91
CA GLN A 90 2.60 15.76 1.10
C GLN A 90 1.65 15.64 -0.10
N ASN A 91 0.60 14.83 0.00
CA ASN A 91 -0.35 14.54 -1.08
C ASN A 91 0.32 13.96 -2.34
N ALA A 92 1.38 13.20 -2.16
CA ALA A 92 2.07 12.49 -3.22
C ALA A 92 1.59 11.04 -3.29
N PHE A 93 2.04 10.31 -4.31
CA PHE A 93 1.76 8.89 -4.51
C PHE A 93 3.03 8.16 -4.91
N TRP A 94 3.13 6.90 -4.53
CA TRP A 94 4.11 5.98 -5.08
C TRP A 94 3.45 5.09 -6.12
N PHE A 95 4.13 4.87 -7.24
CA PHE A 95 3.75 3.95 -8.30
C PHE A 95 4.86 2.94 -8.54
N PHE A 96 4.50 1.70 -8.80
CA PHE A 96 5.40 0.74 -9.43
C PHE A 96 5.02 0.58 -10.89
N ASP A 97 5.95 0.87 -11.79
CA ASP A 97 5.81 0.72 -13.23
C ASP A 97 6.44 -0.61 -13.67
N ASP A 98 5.62 -1.53 -14.19
CA ASP A 98 6.06 -2.87 -14.60
C ASP A 98 7.01 -2.84 -15.79
N ARG A 99 6.87 -1.87 -16.69
CA ARG A 99 7.72 -1.74 -17.87
C ARG A 99 9.10 -1.24 -17.51
N GLU A 100 9.14 -0.17 -16.76
CA GLU A 100 10.39 0.45 -16.31
C GLU A 100 11.00 -0.31 -15.12
N MET A 101 10.24 -1.24 -14.50
CA MET A 101 10.62 -1.96 -13.29
C MET A 101 11.17 -1.02 -12.22
N SER A 102 10.51 0.09 -12.02
CA SER A 102 10.95 1.16 -11.12
C SER A 102 9.82 1.64 -10.22
N LEU A 103 10.20 2.17 -9.06
CA LEU A 103 9.31 2.90 -8.17
C LEU A 103 9.44 4.39 -8.48
N MET A 104 8.31 5.05 -8.63
CA MET A 104 8.24 6.48 -8.88
C MET A 104 7.37 7.14 -7.83
N ARG A 105 7.88 8.20 -7.21
CA ARG A 105 7.08 9.09 -6.38
C ARG A 105 6.63 10.27 -7.20
N VAL A 106 5.33 10.54 -7.20
CA VAL A 106 4.73 11.63 -7.97
C VAL A 106 3.97 12.57 -7.04
N ASP A 107 3.95 13.86 -7.37
CA ASP A 107 3.13 14.83 -6.65
C ASP A 107 1.65 14.77 -7.05
N ALA A 108 0.81 15.60 -6.46
CA ALA A 108 -0.63 15.67 -6.75
C ALA A 108 -0.96 16.07 -8.20
N GLN A 109 0.00 16.63 -8.93
CA GLN A 109 -0.09 16.95 -10.36
C GLN A 109 0.53 15.87 -11.25
N LEU A 110 0.86 14.72 -10.67
CA LEU A 110 1.51 13.57 -11.34
C LEU A 110 2.89 13.90 -11.94
N ARG A 111 3.60 14.89 -11.41
CA ARG A 111 4.99 15.14 -11.77
C ARG A 111 5.90 14.24 -10.94
N VAL A 112 6.83 13.56 -11.59
CA VAL A 112 7.80 12.68 -10.90
C VAL A 112 8.73 13.53 -10.04
N ILE A 113 8.76 13.25 -8.74
CA ILE A 113 9.60 13.93 -7.74
C ILE A 113 10.68 13.01 -7.16
N ALA A 114 10.57 11.69 -7.34
CA ALA A 114 11.63 10.71 -7.04
C ALA A 114 11.46 9.48 -7.93
N ASN A 115 12.57 8.78 -8.20
CA ASN A 115 12.60 7.54 -8.99
C ASN A 115 13.77 6.67 -8.54
N THR A 116 13.53 5.38 -8.31
CA THR A 116 14.58 4.43 -7.90
C THR A 116 15.55 4.04 -9.03
N GLY A 117 15.21 4.35 -10.29
CA GLY A 117 15.77 3.64 -11.42
C GLY A 117 15.29 2.19 -11.49
N ARG A 118 15.88 1.40 -12.35
CA ARG A 118 15.49 0.00 -12.56
C ARG A 118 15.89 -0.86 -11.36
N LEU A 119 14.90 -1.46 -10.70
CA LEU A 119 15.13 -2.29 -9.52
C LEU A 119 15.88 -3.58 -9.83
N ASP A 120 15.66 -4.17 -11.02
CA ASP A 120 16.40 -5.37 -11.44
C ASP A 120 17.90 -5.12 -11.60
N GLN A 121 18.28 -3.93 -12.04
CA GLN A 121 19.70 -3.52 -12.13
C GLN A 121 20.24 -3.14 -10.74
N LEU A 122 19.47 -2.43 -9.94
CA LEU A 122 19.88 -2.00 -8.60
C LEU A 122 20.14 -3.19 -7.67
N LEU A 123 19.26 -4.21 -7.73
CA LEU A 123 19.26 -5.33 -6.80
C LEU A 123 19.86 -6.60 -7.41
N GLY A 124 20.16 -6.61 -8.72
CA GLY A 124 20.70 -7.78 -9.42
C GLY A 124 19.72 -8.94 -9.55
N MET A 125 18.41 -8.69 -9.41
CA MET A 125 17.36 -9.71 -9.46
C MET A 125 16.06 -9.15 -10.03
N VAL A 126 15.21 -10.04 -10.55
CA VAL A 126 13.86 -9.66 -11.01
C VAL A 126 12.95 -9.39 -9.82
N VAL A 127 12.41 -8.19 -9.73
CA VAL A 127 11.52 -7.76 -8.64
C VAL A 127 10.07 -7.85 -9.11
N LYS A 128 9.26 -8.60 -8.36
CA LYS A 128 7.80 -8.71 -8.57
C LYS A 128 7.07 -8.31 -7.28
N PRO A 129 6.81 -7.02 -7.10
CA PRO A 129 6.15 -6.54 -5.90
C PRO A 129 4.70 -7.01 -5.85
N LEU A 130 4.23 -7.37 -4.66
CA LEU A 130 2.84 -7.74 -4.40
C LEU A 130 2.04 -6.59 -3.78
N ALA A 131 2.67 -5.81 -2.92
CA ALA A 131 2.06 -4.68 -2.21
C ALA A 131 3.14 -3.67 -1.82
N MET A 132 2.74 -2.43 -1.59
CA MET A 132 3.61 -1.40 -1.06
C MET A 132 2.83 -0.43 -0.17
N HIS A 133 3.49 0.09 0.87
CA HIS A 133 2.96 1.09 1.79
C HIS A 133 4.08 2.01 2.25
N GLU A 134 3.77 3.31 2.36
CA GLU A 134 4.66 4.26 3.00
C GLU A 134 4.28 4.41 4.48
N HIS A 135 5.27 4.35 5.35
CA HIS A 135 5.12 4.59 6.79
C HIS A 135 6.37 5.26 7.35
N ASP A 136 6.19 6.34 8.13
CA ASP A 136 7.27 7.12 8.74
C ASP A 136 8.36 7.56 7.75
N ASN A 137 7.95 8.04 6.57
CA ASN A 137 8.83 8.48 5.48
C ASN A 137 9.69 7.35 4.86
N TRP A 138 9.29 6.11 5.05
CA TRP A 138 9.89 4.95 4.40
C TRP A 138 8.87 4.22 3.55
N LEU A 139 9.22 3.92 2.31
CA LEU A 139 8.43 3.04 1.45
C LEU A 139 8.84 1.60 1.69
N TYR A 140 7.88 0.77 2.05
CA TYR A 140 8.02 -0.68 2.18
C TYR A 140 7.38 -1.36 0.98
N VAL A 141 8.13 -2.21 0.31
CA VAL A 141 7.69 -2.93 -0.90
C VAL A 141 7.80 -4.43 -0.65
N ASN A 142 6.66 -5.10 -0.60
CA ASN A 142 6.61 -6.55 -0.40
C ASN A 142 6.94 -7.29 -1.69
N VAL A 143 8.06 -7.98 -1.69
CA VAL A 143 8.49 -8.92 -2.72
C VAL A 143 8.50 -10.30 -2.07
N PRO A 144 7.47 -11.16 -2.24
CA PRO A 144 7.31 -12.38 -1.45
C PRO A 144 8.49 -13.35 -1.51
N THR A 145 9.27 -13.32 -2.58
CA THR A 145 10.47 -14.16 -2.73
C THR A 145 11.69 -13.64 -1.97
N GLU A 146 11.72 -12.33 -1.67
CA GLU A 146 12.90 -11.63 -1.13
C GLU A 146 12.66 -11.07 0.28
N GLY A 147 11.42 -10.64 0.55
CA GLY A 147 11.04 -9.95 1.77
C GLY A 147 10.52 -8.54 1.51
N LEU A 148 10.65 -7.65 2.50
CA LEU A 148 10.27 -6.25 2.35
C LEU A 148 11.49 -5.42 1.98
N LEU A 149 11.48 -4.87 0.77
CA LEU A 149 12.45 -3.86 0.34
C LEU A 149 12.07 -2.52 0.97
N VAL A 150 13.04 -1.78 1.47
CA VAL A 150 12.82 -0.48 2.12
C VAL A 150 13.56 0.60 1.36
N PHE A 151 12.84 1.69 1.04
CA PHE A 151 13.36 2.86 0.33
C PHE A 151 13.03 4.13 1.11
N ASP A 152 13.88 5.15 0.96
CA ASP A 152 13.55 6.49 1.46
C ASP A 152 12.60 7.25 0.51
N LEU A 153 12.20 8.47 0.88
CA LEU A 153 11.30 9.32 0.07
C LEU A 153 11.91 9.79 -1.27
N PHE A 154 13.22 9.62 -1.45
CA PHE A 154 13.94 9.98 -2.68
C PHE A 154 14.12 8.76 -3.61
N GLY A 155 13.65 7.59 -3.18
CA GLY A 155 13.79 6.34 -3.93
C GLY A 155 15.14 5.66 -3.73
N THR A 156 15.90 6.04 -2.69
CA THR A 156 17.15 5.37 -2.37
C THR A 156 16.86 4.07 -1.62
N TYR A 157 17.40 2.96 -2.10
CA TYR A 157 17.32 1.68 -1.41
C TYR A 157 18.15 1.73 -0.11
N ASP A 158 17.53 1.31 0.99
CA ASP A 158 18.18 1.24 2.30
C ASP A 158 18.52 -0.21 2.67
N ARG A 159 17.53 -1.09 2.73
CA ARG A 159 17.71 -2.49 3.14
C ARG A 159 16.57 -3.39 2.71
N THR A 160 16.79 -4.70 2.85
CA THR A 160 15.73 -5.71 2.81
C THR A 160 15.48 -6.27 4.22
N ILE A 161 14.22 -6.27 4.65
CA ILE A 161 13.77 -6.96 5.87
C ILE A 161 13.37 -8.38 5.46
N PRO A 162 13.90 -9.46 6.12
CA PRO A 162 13.75 -10.84 5.67
C PRO A 162 12.37 -11.44 6.00
N ILE A 163 11.30 -10.80 5.58
CA ILE A 163 9.91 -11.26 5.73
C ILE A 163 9.49 -11.95 4.42
N VAL A 164 10.02 -13.15 4.19
CA VAL A 164 9.77 -13.94 2.97
C VAL A 164 8.43 -14.67 3.06
N GLY A 165 7.66 -14.67 1.96
CA GLY A 165 6.38 -15.37 1.84
C GLY A 165 5.18 -14.61 2.41
N ALA A 166 5.34 -13.31 2.73
CA ALA A 166 4.21 -12.51 3.20
C ALA A 166 3.18 -12.29 2.08
N SER A 167 1.92 -12.63 2.34
CA SER A 167 0.79 -12.34 1.45
C SER A 167 0.21 -10.94 1.66
N SER A 168 0.37 -10.37 2.86
CA SER A 168 0.04 -8.99 3.21
C SER A 168 0.90 -8.53 4.37
N PHE A 169 1.06 -7.22 4.53
CA PHE A 169 1.80 -6.65 5.66
C PHE A 169 1.25 -5.27 6.05
N GLU A 170 1.53 -4.87 7.27
CA GLU A 170 1.23 -3.55 7.82
C GLU A 170 2.33 -3.12 8.78
N VAL A 171 2.81 -1.88 8.66
CA VAL A 171 3.83 -1.32 9.54
C VAL A 171 3.17 -0.49 10.64
N ARG A 172 3.45 -0.81 11.91
CA ARG A 172 2.93 -0.09 13.08
C ARG A 172 4.05 0.14 14.10
N GLY A 173 4.55 1.36 14.16
CA GLY A 173 5.64 1.70 15.05
C GLY A 173 6.85 0.78 14.85
N GLN A 174 7.27 0.09 15.90
CA GLN A 174 8.42 -0.84 15.82
C GLN A 174 8.07 -2.21 15.21
N PHE A 175 6.79 -2.52 14.99
CA PHE A 175 6.37 -3.84 14.51
C PHE A 175 5.90 -3.79 13.06
N ILE A 176 6.21 -4.86 12.33
CA ILE A 176 5.61 -5.15 11.04
C ILE A 176 4.76 -6.39 11.21
N HIS A 177 3.45 -6.22 11.13
CA HIS A 177 2.49 -7.32 11.15
C HIS A 177 2.34 -7.86 9.73
N PHE A 178 2.28 -9.17 9.56
CA PHE A 178 2.13 -9.77 8.25
C PHE A 178 1.42 -11.13 8.31
N LEU A 179 0.82 -11.51 7.19
CA LEU A 179 0.25 -12.84 6.99
C LEU A 179 1.21 -13.67 6.15
N LYS A 180 1.50 -14.88 6.60
CA LYS A 180 2.25 -15.90 5.88
C LYS A 180 1.54 -17.23 6.02
N ASP A 181 1.25 -17.91 4.89
CA ASP A 181 0.52 -19.18 4.85
C ASP A 181 -0.83 -19.13 5.60
N GLY A 182 -1.49 -17.96 5.57
CA GLY A 182 -2.75 -17.71 6.28
C GLY A 182 -2.63 -17.44 7.77
N GLU A 183 -1.43 -17.49 8.33
CA GLU A 183 -1.16 -17.31 9.74
C GLU A 183 -0.60 -15.92 10.04
N PRO A 184 -0.98 -15.26 11.15
CA PRO A 184 -0.49 -13.95 11.52
C PRO A 184 0.86 -14.01 12.24
N TYR A 185 1.76 -13.13 11.82
CA TYR A 185 3.09 -12.94 12.42
C TYR A 185 3.34 -11.45 12.66
N TYR A 186 4.34 -11.17 13.50
CA TYR A 186 4.94 -9.85 13.56
C TYR A 186 6.47 -9.95 13.56
N TYR A 187 7.09 -8.95 12.96
CA TYR A 187 8.54 -8.74 12.98
C TYR A 187 8.84 -7.52 13.86
N ASP A 188 9.72 -7.70 14.84
CA ASP A 188 10.22 -6.61 15.69
C ASP A 188 11.44 -5.96 15.01
N ARG A 189 11.30 -4.72 14.58
CA ARG A 189 12.33 -3.92 13.89
C ARG A 189 13.52 -3.54 14.80
N ARG A 190 13.36 -3.60 16.12
CA ARG A 190 14.43 -3.30 17.09
C ARG A 190 15.26 -4.54 17.39
N ASN A 191 14.60 -5.67 17.60
CA ASN A 191 15.23 -6.91 17.99
C ASN A 191 15.56 -7.84 16.81
N PHE A 192 15.07 -7.50 15.60
CA PHE A 192 15.22 -8.27 14.36
C PHE A 192 14.69 -9.71 14.50
N THR A 193 13.57 -9.87 15.22
CA THR A 193 12.95 -11.17 15.47
C THR A 193 11.56 -11.27 14.86
N THR A 194 11.24 -12.46 14.34
CA THR A 194 9.90 -12.80 13.85
C THR A 194 9.21 -13.70 14.87
N ASN A 195 7.97 -13.39 15.20
CA ASN A 195 7.16 -14.17 16.12
C ASN A 195 5.77 -14.41 15.52
N LYS A 196 5.20 -15.57 15.79
CA LYS A 196 3.80 -15.87 15.44
C LYS A 196 2.88 -15.19 16.45
N VAL A 197 1.77 -14.63 15.96
CA VAL A 197 0.73 -14.08 16.84
C VAL A 197 -0.12 -15.24 17.36
N GLU A 198 -0.17 -15.42 18.67
CA GLU A 198 -1.10 -16.37 19.28
C GLU A 198 -2.51 -15.76 19.28
N VAL A 199 -3.38 -16.26 18.42
CA VAL A 199 -4.80 -15.88 18.41
C VAL A 199 -5.51 -16.75 19.45
N SER A 200 -5.77 -16.22 20.65
CA SER A 200 -6.68 -16.86 21.58
C SER A 200 -8.12 -16.73 21.04
N VAL A 201 -8.66 -17.82 20.53
CA VAL A 201 -10.10 -17.87 20.24
C VAL A 201 -10.81 -17.85 21.60
N ALA A 202 -11.40 -16.72 21.96
CA ALA A 202 -12.31 -16.67 23.08
C ALA A 202 -13.52 -17.56 22.74
N ASN A 203 -13.68 -18.65 23.47
CA ASN A 203 -14.84 -19.53 23.40
C ASN A 203 -16.09 -18.81 23.93
#